data_93bac4d06d4180d0cdb644a5b4ddb2a5
#
_entry.id   93bac4d06d4180d0cdb644a5b4ddb2a5
#
_cell.length_a   1.000
_cell.length_b   1.000
_cell.length_c   1.000
_cell.angle_alpha   90.00
_cell.angle_beta   90.00
_cell.angle_gamma   90.00
#
_symmetry.space_group_name_H-M   'P 1'
#
loop_
_entity.id
_entity.type
_entity.pdbx_description
1 polymer ?
#
loop_
_entity_poly.entity_id
_entity_poly.type
_entity_poly.pdbx_seq_one_letter_code
_entity_poly.pdbx_strand_id
1 'polypeptide(L)'
;QIDQLAALEAVTRHDVKAVEYLIREHLTSVGLDRVAELVHFACTSEDINNLAYALTIGDAVDRVWQPKLDAAIAALTDLAVATRAVPMLAHTHGQPATPTTMGKELAVVVHRLQRQRARAAAIAPMGKLNGATGTYAAHLAASPETDWPALSESFVTSLGLAWNPLTTQIESHDWQAELYQAISLANR
;
A
#
# COMPACT_ATOMS: atom_id res chain seq x y z
N GLN A 1 7.28 0.40 -25.07
CA GLN A 1 7.95 0.68 -23.77
C GLN A 1 8.16 -0.60 -22.95
N ILE A 2 7.14 -1.46 -22.77
CA ILE A 2 7.28 -2.72 -21.99
C ILE A 2 8.34 -3.63 -22.61
N ASP A 3 8.30 -3.85 -23.93
CA ASP A 3 9.29 -4.70 -24.61
C ASP A 3 10.70 -4.10 -24.55
N GLN A 4 10.84 -2.79 -24.61
CA GLN A 4 12.11 -2.08 -24.45
C GLN A 4 12.65 -2.24 -23.02
N LEU A 5 11.78 -2.09 -22.02
CA LEU A 5 12.15 -2.31 -20.62
C LEU A 5 12.62 -3.75 -20.40
N ALA A 6 11.89 -4.73 -20.91
CA ALA A 6 12.26 -6.13 -20.81
C ALA A 6 13.62 -6.43 -21.47
N ALA A 7 13.92 -5.81 -22.62
CA ALA A 7 15.21 -5.93 -23.28
C ALA A 7 16.35 -5.32 -22.44
N LEU A 8 16.13 -4.16 -21.83
CA LEU A 8 17.10 -3.53 -20.92
C LEU A 8 17.33 -4.40 -19.68
N GLU A 9 16.27 -4.93 -19.08
CA GLU A 9 16.36 -5.79 -17.90
C GLU A 9 17.11 -7.09 -18.18
N ALA A 10 16.92 -7.68 -19.36
CA ALA A 10 17.66 -8.88 -19.78
C ALA A 10 19.17 -8.65 -19.81
N VAL A 11 19.62 -7.42 -20.09
CA VAL A 11 21.05 -7.05 -20.11
C VAL A 11 21.53 -6.64 -18.72
N THR A 12 20.79 -5.76 -18.04
CA THR A 12 21.18 -5.22 -16.73
C THR A 12 21.03 -6.24 -15.61
N ARG A 13 20.13 -7.23 -15.78
CA ARG A 13 19.71 -8.20 -14.77
C ARG A 13 19.25 -7.54 -13.48
N HIS A 14 18.62 -6.34 -13.62
CA HIS A 14 18.19 -5.53 -12.50
C HIS A 14 17.04 -4.63 -12.96
N ASP A 15 15.88 -4.76 -12.32
CA ASP A 15 14.62 -4.10 -12.64
C ASP A 15 14.70 -2.57 -12.61
N VAL A 16 15.06 -2.00 -11.46
CA VAL A 16 15.16 -0.55 -11.28
C VAL A 16 16.25 0.07 -12.16
N LYS A 17 17.35 -0.66 -12.39
CA LYS A 17 18.41 -0.19 -13.31
C LYS A 17 17.92 -0.15 -14.76
N ALA A 18 17.08 -1.08 -15.17
CA ALA A 18 16.46 -1.06 -16.49
C ALA A 18 15.51 0.14 -16.66
N VAL A 19 14.73 0.45 -15.62
CA VAL A 19 13.87 1.66 -15.60
C VAL A 19 14.72 2.92 -15.66
N GLU A 20 15.81 3.01 -14.90
CA GLU A 20 16.75 4.14 -14.96
C GLU A 20 17.25 4.37 -16.39
N TYR A 21 17.73 3.32 -17.07
CA TYR A 21 18.21 3.45 -18.44
C TYR A 21 17.11 3.87 -19.41
N LEU A 22 15.92 3.32 -19.29
CA LEU A 22 14.78 3.73 -20.10
C LEU A 22 14.44 5.22 -19.95
N ILE A 23 14.46 5.73 -18.70
CA ILE A 23 14.22 7.16 -18.44
C ILE A 23 15.38 8.01 -19.00
N ARG A 24 16.63 7.60 -18.84
CA ARG A 24 17.79 8.30 -19.37
C ARG A 24 17.77 8.38 -20.91
N GLU A 25 17.43 7.29 -21.58
CA GLU A 25 17.23 7.27 -23.04
C GLU A 25 16.14 8.26 -23.46
N HIS A 26 15.03 8.28 -22.73
CA HIS A 26 13.96 9.24 -23.00
C HIS A 26 14.40 10.69 -22.80
N LEU A 27 15.07 11.02 -21.70
CA LEU A 27 15.61 12.35 -21.44
C LEU A 27 16.57 12.81 -22.54
N THR A 28 17.46 11.92 -22.98
CA THR A 28 18.37 12.20 -24.10
C THR A 28 17.59 12.48 -25.39
N SER A 29 16.54 11.70 -25.68
CA SER A 29 15.73 11.88 -26.90
C SER A 29 14.99 13.21 -26.97
N VAL A 30 14.75 13.86 -25.82
CA VAL A 30 14.10 15.17 -25.72
C VAL A 30 15.08 16.31 -25.41
N GLY A 31 16.41 16.06 -25.51
CA GLY A 31 17.45 17.07 -25.33
C GLY A 31 17.74 17.44 -23.86
N LEU A 32 17.42 16.54 -22.93
CA LEU A 32 17.65 16.70 -21.48
C LEU A 32 18.78 15.80 -20.96
N ASP A 33 19.71 15.44 -21.81
CA ASP A 33 20.86 14.56 -21.47
C ASP A 33 21.69 15.08 -20.30
N ARG A 34 21.83 16.40 -20.14
CA ARG A 34 22.55 17.03 -19.02
C ARG A 34 22.00 16.67 -17.63
N VAL A 35 20.74 16.26 -17.52
CA VAL A 35 20.11 15.87 -16.26
C VAL A 35 19.88 14.36 -16.15
N ALA A 36 20.29 13.60 -17.15
CA ALA A 36 20.09 12.15 -17.17
C ALA A 36 20.78 11.44 -15.98
N GLU A 37 21.92 11.94 -15.53
CA GLU A 37 22.64 11.38 -14.37
C GLU A 37 21.91 11.62 -13.04
N LEU A 38 20.93 12.53 -12.98
CA LEU A 38 20.13 12.79 -11.78
C LEU A 38 19.02 11.76 -11.56
N VAL A 39 18.70 10.93 -12.57
CA VAL A 39 17.59 9.96 -12.50
C VAL A 39 17.72 9.00 -11.33
N HIS A 40 18.96 8.64 -10.95
CA HIS A 40 19.21 7.75 -9.80
C HIS A 40 20.15 8.40 -8.78
N PHE A 41 20.13 9.72 -8.71
CA PHE A 41 21.06 10.48 -7.86
C PHE A 41 20.90 10.08 -6.40
N ALA A 42 21.99 9.56 -5.80
CA ALA A 42 22.11 9.14 -4.41
C ALA A 42 21.09 8.09 -3.93
N CYS A 43 20.19 7.63 -4.80
CA CYS A 43 19.18 6.63 -4.46
C CYS A 43 19.76 5.21 -4.40
N THR A 44 19.11 4.35 -3.65
CA THR A 44 19.15 2.90 -3.83
C THR A 44 17.88 2.45 -4.57
N SER A 45 17.92 1.29 -5.19
CA SER A 45 16.74 0.73 -5.89
C SER A 45 15.52 0.61 -4.96
N GLU A 46 15.77 0.32 -3.70
CA GLU A 46 14.71 0.20 -2.69
C GLU A 46 14.04 1.54 -2.36
N ASP A 47 14.71 2.68 -2.56
CA ASP A 47 14.06 4.00 -2.46
C ASP A 47 12.93 4.14 -3.49
N ILE A 48 13.03 3.46 -4.62
CA ILE A 48 12.02 3.46 -5.67
C ILE A 48 11.00 2.34 -5.43
N ASN A 49 11.46 1.12 -5.15
CA ASN A 49 10.60 -0.05 -5.00
C ASN A 49 9.63 0.11 -3.83
N ASN A 50 10.08 0.58 -2.67
CA ASN A 50 9.18 0.75 -1.52
C ASN A 50 8.04 1.74 -1.81
N LEU A 51 8.35 2.86 -2.47
CA LEU A 51 7.35 3.86 -2.85
C LEU A 51 6.38 3.30 -3.90
N ALA A 52 6.88 2.58 -4.90
CA ALA A 52 6.06 1.95 -5.92
C ALA A 52 5.10 0.91 -5.32
N TYR A 53 5.58 0.07 -4.40
CA TYR A 53 4.74 -0.89 -3.67
C TYR A 53 3.70 -0.19 -2.81
N ALA A 54 4.08 0.86 -2.06
CA ALA A 54 3.16 1.59 -1.21
C ALA A 54 2.02 2.23 -2.03
N LEU A 55 2.35 2.87 -3.15
CA LEU A 55 1.36 3.47 -4.05
C LEU A 55 0.45 2.41 -4.70
N THR A 56 1.04 1.32 -5.23
CA THR A 56 0.28 0.29 -5.93
C THR A 56 -0.67 -0.46 -4.98
N ILE A 57 -0.20 -0.83 -3.80
CA ILE A 57 -0.99 -1.53 -2.79
C ILE A 57 -2.07 -0.60 -2.24
N GLY A 58 -1.73 0.65 -1.91
CA GLY A 58 -2.69 1.66 -1.47
C GLY A 58 -3.82 1.83 -2.49
N ASP A 59 -3.49 2.06 -3.75
CA ASP A 59 -4.47 2.19 -4.84
C ASP A 59 -5.35 0.94 -5.01
N ALA A 60 -4.76 -0.26 -4.91
CA ALA A 60 -5.52 -1.50 -5.02
C ALA A 60 -6.52 -1.67 -3.87
N VAL A 61 -6.12 -1.28 -2.65
CA VAL A 61 -7.02 -1.32 -1.49
C VAL A 61 -8.13 -0.28 -1.62
N ASP A 62 -7.78 0.96 -1.93
CA ASP A 62 -8.74 2.07 -1.94
C ASP A 62 -9.71 2.01 -3.13
N ARG A 63 -9.22 1.62 -4.31
CA ARG A 63 -10.02 1.63 -5.54
C ARG A 63 -10.72 0.32 -5.84
N VAL A 64 -10.26 -0.79 -5.26
CA VAL A 64 -10.82 -2.11 -5.58
C VAL A 64 -11.36 -2.80 -4.34
N TRP A 65 -10.50 -3.06 -3.36
CA TRP A 65 -10.88 -3.90 -2.21
C TRP A 65 -11.94 -3.23 -1.31
N GLN A 66 -11.70 -1.99 -0.87
CA GLN A 66 -12.64 -1.28 0.00
C GLN A 66 -14.02 -1.09 -0.65
N PRO A 67 -14.14 -0.61 -1.91
CA PRO A 67 -15.45 -0.47 -2.54
C PRO A 67 -16.20 -1.79 -2.70
N LYS A 68 -15.50 -2.90 -2.95
CA LYS A 68 -16.14 -4.23 -3.04
C LYS A 68 -16.63 -4.72 -1.68
N LEU A 69 -15.83 -4.50 -0.63
CA LEU A 69 -16.24 -4.80 0.74
C LEU A 69 -17.43 -3.94 1.18
N ASP A 70 -17.41 -2.64 0.88
CA ASP A 70 -18.50 -1.72 1.19
C ASP A 70 -19.81 -2.13 0.49
N ALA A 71 -19.75 -2.58 -0.75
CA ALA A 71 -20.91 -3.11 -1.47
C ALA A 71 -21.45 -4.40 -0.82
N ALA A 72 -20.59 -5.30 -0.37
CA ALA A 72 -20.99 -6.51 0.33
C ALA A 72 -21.62 -6.19 1.70
N ILE A 73 -21.04 -5.25 2.45
CA ILE A 73 -21.60 -4.76 3.72
C ILE A 73 -22.98 -4.14 3.50
N ALA A 74 -23.16 -3.33 2.47
CA ALA A 74 -24.44 -2.71 2.14
C ALA A 74 -25.51 -3.77 1.84
N ALA A 75 -25.22 -4.72 0.96
CA ALA A 75 -26.15 -5.80 0.61
C ALA A 75 -26.57 -6.66 1.82
N LEU A 76 -25.60 -6.99 2.69
CA LEU A 76 -25.88 -7.71 3.93
C LEU A 76 -26.70 -6.87 4.92
N THR A 77 -26.46 -5.57 4.98
CA THR A 77 -27.23 -4.63 5.82
C THR A 77 -28.67 -4.56 5.37
N ASP A 78 -28.91 -4.42 4.06
CA ASP A 78 -30.27 -4.39 3.51
C ASP A 78 -31.02 -5.69 3.81
N LEU A 79 -30.36 -6.84 3.67
CA LEU A 79 -30.92 -8.14 3.99
C LEU A 79 -31.20 -8.27 5.51
N ALA A 80 -30.31 -7.79 6.37
CA ALA A 80 -30.50 -7.77 7.81
C ALA A 80 -31.72 -6.92 8.21
N VAL A 81 -31.88 -5.75 7.59
CA VAL A 81 -33.06 -4.88 7.81
C VAL A 81 -34.34 -5.54 7.32
N ALA A 82 -34.34 -6.12 6.12
CA ALA A 82 -35.52 -6.80 5.55
C ALA A 82 -35.97 -7.99 6.39
N THR A 83 -35.05 -8.69 7.04
CA THR A 83 -35.31 -9.90 7.82
C THR A 83 -35.30 -9.65 9.35
N ARG A 84 -35.27 -8.40 9.79
CA ARG A 84 -35.19 -8.05 11.23
C ARG A 84 -36.29 -8.61 12.11
N ALA A 85 -37.49 -8.87 11.53
CA ALA A 85 -38.66 -9.43 12.21
C ALA A 85 -38.89 -10.92 11.92
N VAL A 86 -38.01 -11.55 11.14
CA VAL A 86 -38.15 -13.02 10.85
C VAL A 86 -37.57 -13.80 12.02
N PRO A 87 -38.42 -14.51 12.79
CA PRO A 87 -37.95 -15.28 13.94
C PRO A 87 -37.17 -16.51 13.49
N MET A 88 -36.16 -16.85 14.24
CA MET A 88 -35.43 -18.11 14.07
C MET A 88 -34.97 -18.66 15.42
N LEU A 89 -34.74 -19.97 15.45
CA LEU A 89 -34.22 -20.64 16.62
C LEU A 89 -32.72 -20.41 16.74
N ALA A 90 -32.28 -19.85 17.86
CA ALA A 90 -30.86 -19.81 18.18
C ALA A 90 -30.39 -21.13 18.79
N HIS A 91 -29.11 -21.41 18.68
CA HIS A 91 -28.46 -22.58 19.27
C HIS A 91 -27.25 -22.14 20.12
N THR A 92 -27.08 -22.78 21.27
CA THR A 92 -25.87 -22.68 22.10
C THR A 92 -25.39 -24.08 22.43
N HIS A 93 -24.09 -24.34 22.31
CA HIS A 93 -23.53 -25.68 22.51
C HIS A 93 -24.23 -26.79 21.69
N GLY A 94 -24.73 -26.47 20.48
CA GLY A 94 -25.47 -27.41 19.64
C GLY A 94 -26.89 -27.72 20.10
N GLN A 95 -27.38 -27.05 21.15
CA GLN A 95 -28.72 -27.22 21.71
C GLN A 95 -29.64 -26.04 21.35
N PRO A 96 -30.94 -26.25 21.17
CA PRO A 96 -31.93 -25.18 21.04
C PRO A 96 -31.85 -24.20 22.22
N ALA A 97 -31.87 -22.91 21.90
CA ALA A 97 -31.82 -21.81 22.87
C ALA A 97 -33.00 -20.85 22.66
N THR A 98 -32.94 -19.68 23.23
CA THR A 98 -33.97 -18.65 23.03
C THR A 98 -34.11 -18.24 21.57
N PRO A 99 -35.31 -17.86 21.10
CA PRO A 99 -35.49 -17.34 19.76
C PRO A 99 -34.62 -16.06 19.51
N THR A 100 -34.17 -15.94 18.28
CA THR A 100 -33.50 -14.75 17.73
C THR A 100 -34.22 -14.33 16.45
N THR A 101 -33.62 -13.46 15.65
CA THR A 101 -34.12 -13.11 14.33
C THR A 101 -33.02 -13.29 13.27
N MET A 102 -33.41 -13.62 12.05
CA MET A 102 -32.49 -13.73 10.93
C MET A 102 -31.72 -12.44 10.71
N GLY A 103 -32.40 -11.28 10.79
CA GLY A 103 -31.75 -9.98 10.64
C GLY A 103 -30.68 -9.70 11.70
N LYS A 104 -30.89 -10.12 12.95
CA LYS A 104 -29.88 -9.98 14.01
C LYS A 104 -28.65 -10.85 13.72
N GLU A 105 -28.82 -12.08 13.26
CA GLU A 105 -27.70 -12.96 12.92
C GLU A 105 -26.86 -12.38 11.75
N LEU A 106 -27.52 -11.85 10.72
CA LEU A 106 -26.84 -11.13 9.63
C LEU A 106 -26.15 -9.87 10.10
N ALA A 107 -26.76 -9.10 11.01
CA ALA A 107 -26.15 -7.89 11.56
C ALA A 107 -24.85 -8.16 12.33
N VAL A 108 -24.68 -9.33 12.92
CA VAL A 108 -23.40 -9.75 13.53
C VAL A 108 -22.29 -9.82 12.48
N VAL A 109 -22.58 -10.39 11.31
CA VAL A 109 -21.60 -10.45 10.20
C VAL A 109 -21.28 -9.05 9.68
N VAL A 110 -22.31 -8.20 9.46
CA VAL A 110 -22.15 -6.80 9.05
C VAL A 110 -21.23 -6.06 10.02
N HIS A 111 -21.50 -6.14 11.31
CA HIS A 111 -20.71 -5.47 12.33
C HIS A 111 -19.23 -5.92 12.34
N ARG A 112 -19.00 -7.22 12.16
CA ARG A 112 -17.65 -7.78 12.05
C ARG A 112 -16.91 -7.23 10.83
N LEU A 113 -17.55 -7.22 9.66
CA LEU A 113 -16.96 -6.69 8.42
C LEU A 113 -16.65 -5.19 8.53
N GLN A 114 -17.58 -4.38 9.05
CA GLN A 114 -17.39 -2.94 9.28
C GLN A 114 -16.18 -2.68 10.18
N ARG A 115 -16.01 -3.47 11.25
CA ARG A 115 -14.86 -3.35 12.14
C ARG A 115 -13.54 -3.65 11.43
N GLN A 116 -13.48 -4.68 10.58
CA GLN A 116 -12.24 -5.01 9.85
C GLN A 116 -11.98 -3.99 8.73
N ARG A 117 -13.02 -3.53 8.05
CA ARG A 117 -12.93 -2.45 7.06
C ARG A 117 -12.31 -1.18 7.68
N ALA A 118 -12.78 -0.79 8.86
CA ALA A 118 -12.24 0.37 9.59
C ALA A 118 -10.77 0.18 9.98
N ARG A 119 -10.37 -1.04 10.38
CA ARG A 119 -8.96 -1.34 10.69
C ARG A 119 -8.07 -1.22 9.46
N ALA A 120 -8.47 -1.81 8.33
CA ALA A 120 -7.70 -1.71 7.09
C ALA A 120 -7.57 -0.26 6.62
N ALA A 121 -8.63 0.53 6.72
CA ALA A 121 -8.64 1.94 6.33
C ALA A 121 -7.77 2.85 7.24
N ALA A 122 -7.45 2.42 8.44
CA ALA A 122 -6.61 3.17 9.37
C ALA A 122 -5.10 2.95 9.15
N ILE A 123 -4.72 2.00 8.32
CA ILE A 123 -3.32 1.69 8.04
C ILE A 123 -2.84 2.59 6.90
N ALA A 124 -1.92 3.48 7.23
CA ALA A 124 -1.31 4.38 6.26
C ALA A 124 -0.13 3.68 5.56
N PRO A 125 -0.14 3.56 4.22
CA PRO A 125 1.04 3.12 3.49
C PRO A 125 2.22 4.03 3.77
N MET A 126 3.38 3.46 4.08
CA MET A 126 4.59 4.20 4.41
C MET A 126 5.63 4.07 3.31
N GLY A 127 6.50 5.08 3.23
CA GLY A 127 7.63 5.06 2.32
C GLY A 127 8.85 5.76 2.89
N LYS A 128 10.01 5.47 2.31
CA LYS A 128 11.30 6.07 2.66
C LYS A 128 12.04 6.53 1.41
N LEU A 129 12.92 7.53 1.58
CA LEU A 129 13.91 7.97 0.60
C LEU A 129 15.15 8.40 1.38
N ASN A 130 16.10 7.50 1.65
CA ASN A 130 17.25 7.75 2.53
C ASN A 130 18.52 7.00 2.13
N GLY A 131 18.55 6.43 0.92
CA GLY A 131 19.72 5.79 0.33
C GLY A 131 19.98 4.36 0.80
N ALA A 132 21.13 3.85 0.40
CA ALA A 132 21.50 2.45 0.48
C ALA A 132 21.63 1.87 1.91
N THR A 133 21.75 2.72 2.91
CA THR A 133 21.90 2.32 4.32
C THR A 133 20.92 3.02 5.26
N GLY A 134 20.01 3.82 4.71
CA GLY A 134 19.06 4.61 5.50
C GLY A 134 19.68 5.81 6.22
N THR A 135 20.89 6.22 5.84
CA THR A 135 21.70 7.24 6.56
C THR A 135 21.96 8.49 5.75
N TYR A 136 21.42 8.59 4.54
CA TYR A 136 21.71 9.69 3.59
C TYR A 136 23.20 9.83 3.22
N ALA A 137 24.03 8.81 3.40
CA ALA A 137 25.47 8.92 3.23
C ALA A 137 25.88 9.45 1.84
N ALA A 138 25.31 8.93 0.76
CA ALA A 138 25.58 9.41 -0.60
C ALA A 138 25.04 10.82 -0.83
N HIS A 139 23.87 11.13 -0.28
CA HIS A 139 23.25 12.45 -0.37
C HIS A 139 24.11 13.52 0.32
N LEU A 140 24.54 13.24 1.55
CA LEU A 140 25.40 14.13 2.34
C LEU A 140 26.79 14.32 1.71
N ALA A 141 27.34 13.26 1.09
CA ALA A 141 28.61 13.36 0.37
C ALA A 141 28.50 14.30 -0.85
N ALA A 142 27.34 14.30 -1.52
CA ALA A 142 27.11 15.13 -2.70
C ALA A 142 26.68 16.56 -2.35
N SER A 143 25.88 16.77 -1.30
CA SER A 143 25.38 18.07 -0.86
C SER A 143 25.20 18.09 0.66
N PRO A 144 26.25 18.37 1.42
CA PRO A 144 26.24 18.33 2.89
C PRO A 144 25.36 19.41 3.53
N GLU A 145 25.08 20.50 2.81
CA GLU A 145 24.28 21.63 3.31
C GLU A 145 22.77 21.45 3.14
N THR A 146 22.34 20.38 2.46
CA THR A 146 20.92 20.10 2.21
C THR A 146 20.32 19.38 3.41
N ASP A 147 19.13 19.84 3.86
CA ASP A 147 18.34 19.11 4.85
C ASP A 147 17.62 17.92 4.16
N TRP A 148 18.35 16.82 4.02
CA TRP A 148 17.87 15.62 3.34
C TRP A 148 16.68 14.96 4.02
N PRO A 149 16.60 14.87 5.37
CA PRO A 149 15.40 14.41 6.05
C PRO A 149 14.15 15.21 5.69
N ALA A 150 14.21 16.55 5.77
CA ALA A 150 13.06 17.39 5.42
C ALA A 150 12.68 17.28 3.94
N LEU A 151 13.64 17.16 3.04
CA LEU A 151 13.39 16.95 1.62
C LEU A 151 12.70 15.60 1.38
N SER A 152 13.18 14.54 2.03
CA SER A 152 12.62 13.19 1.91
C SER A 152 11.21 13.10 2.46
N GLU A 153 10.94 13.70 3.63
CA GLU A 153 9.60 13.82 4.19
C GLU A 153 8.65 14.53 3.22
N SER A 154 9.07 15.70 2.72
CA SER A 154 8.28 16.47 1.77
C SER A 154 7.99 15.69 0.50
N PHE A 155 8.96 14.97 -0.04
CA PHE A 155 8.79 14.16 -1.24
C PHE A 155 7.83 12.98 -0.99
N VAL A 156 8.07 12.18 0.04
CA VAL A 156 7.25 11.00 0.35
C VAL A 156 5.79 11.40 0.64
N THR A 157 5.60 12.47 1.41
CA THR A 157 4.24 12.96 1.73
C THR A 157 3.55 13.58 0.51
N SER A 158 4.29 14.16 -0.44
CA SER A 158 3.72 14.65 -1.69
C SER A 158 3.12 13.54 -2.56
N LEU A 159 3.55 12.29 -2.37
CA LEU A 159 2.99 11.10 -3.00
C LEU A 159 1.74 10.57 -2.28
N GLY A 160 1.32 11.19 -1.18
CA GLY A 160 0.19 10.72 -0.35
C GLY A 160 0.56 9.59 0.61
N LEU A 161 1.85 9.33 0.82
CA LEU A 161 2.35 8.29 1.72
C LEU A 161 2.74 8.88 3.08
N ALA A 162 2.74 8.05 4.12
CA ALA A 162 3.37 8.40 5.38
C ALA A 162 4.89 8.23 5.26
N TRP A 163 5.64 9.19 5.78
CA TRP A 163 7.11 9.10 5.77
C TRP A 163 7.63 8.21 6.89
N ASN A 164 8.51 7.25 6.56
CA ASN A 164 9.25 6.47 7.54
C ASN A 164 10.67 7.05 7.70
N PRO A 165 10.96 7.75 8.81
CA PRO A 165 12.23 8.44 9.01
C PRO A 165 13.41 7.51 9.33
N LEU A 166 13.15 6.32 9.83
CA LEU A 166 14.16 5.40 10.34
C LEU A 166 14.03 4.02 9.70
N THR A 167 14.89 3.77 8.75
CA THR A 167 14.99 2.49 8.05
C THR A 167 16.45 2.08 7.86
N THR A 168 16.68 0.89 7.36
CA THR A 168 17.95 0.48 6.76
C THR A 168 17.89 0.76 5.24
N GLN A 169 18.49 -0.07 4.42
CA GLN A 169 18.30 -0.02 2.97
C GLN A 169 16.85 -0.24 2.58
N ILE A 170 16.20 -1.18 3.27
CA ILE A 170 14.84 -1.65 2.99
C ILE A 170 13.89 -0.97 3.99
N GLU A 171 12.74 -0.52 3.51
CA GLU A 171 11.60 -0.16 4.35
C GLU A 171 11.09 -1.44 5.05
N SER A 172 10.76 -1.36 6.34
CA SER A 172 10.45 -2.57 7.16
C SER A 172 9.21 -3.34 6.71
N HIS A 173 8.33 -2.71 5.92
CA HIS A 173 7.07 -3.26 5.44
C HIS A 173 6.08 -3.69 6.55
N ASP A 174 6.24 -3.19 7.77
CA ASP A 174 5.32 -3.49 8.88
C ASP A 174 3.89 -3.06 8.56
N TRP A 175 3.70 -1.90 7.93
CA TRP A 175 2.39 -1.44 7.49
C TRP A 175 1.73 -2.42 6.49
N GLN A 176 2.50 -3.07 5.61
CA GLN A 176 1.99 -4.10 4.69
C GLN A 176 1.51 -5.33 5.45
N ALA A 177 2.30 -5.78 6.42
CA ALA A 177 1.93 -6.92 7.27
C ALA A 177 0.63 -6.64 8.04
N GLU A 178 0.50 -5.45 8.64
CA GLU A 178 -0.71 -5.00 9.32
C GLU A 178 -1.92 -4.96 8.38
N LEU A 179 -1.75 -4.42 7.17
CA LEU A 179 -2.80 -4.36 6.15
C LEU A 179 -3.24 -5.75 5.71
N TYR A 180 -2.30 -6.63 5.41
CA TYR A 180 -2.62 -8.01 4.99
C TYR A 180 -3.30 -8.80 6.09
N GLN A 181 -2.94 -8.60 7.36
CA GLN A 181 -3.63 -9.18 8.49
C GLN A 181 -5.06 -8.64 8.64
N ALA A 182 -5.27 -7.33 8.46
CA ALA A 182 -6.60 -6.73 8.50
C ALA A 182 -7.50 -7.27 7.38
N ILE A 183 -6.99 -7.39 6.15
CA ILE A 183 -7.70 -7.99 5.01
C ILE A 183 -7.98 -9.47 5.27
N SER A 184 -7.02 -10.23 5.78
CA SER A 184 -7.20 -11.64 6.14
C SER A 184 -8.31 -11.83 7.18
N LEU A 185 -8.39 -10.97 8.18
CA LEU A 185 -9.45 -11.00 9.18
C LEU A 185 -10.83 -10.62 8.61
N ALA A 186 -10.89 -9.76 7.59
CA ALA A 186 -12.13 -9.45 6.90
C ALA A 186 -12.65 -10.64 6.07
N ASN A 187 -11.75 -11.45 5.52
CA ASN A 187 -12.10 -12.63 4.72
C ASN A 187 -12.46 -13.88 5.57
N ARG A 188 -12.31 -13.80 6.87
CA ARG A 188 -12.65 -14.89 7.81
C ARG A 188 -14.15 -14.92 8.14
#